data_627875fea7bc6f76220ae4a841b76a29
#
_entry.id   627875fea7bc6f76220ae4a841b76a29
#
_cell.length_a   1.000
_cell.length_b   1.000
_cell.length_c   1.000
_cell.angle_alpha   90.00
_cell.angle_beta   90.00
_cell.angle_gamma   90.00
#
_symmetry.space_group_name_H-M   'P 1'
#
loop_
_entity.id
_entity.type
_entity.pdbx_description
1 polymer ?
#
loop_
_entity_poly.entity_id
_entity_poly.type
_entity_poly.pdbx_seq_one_letter_code
_entity_poly.pdbx_strand_id
1 'polypeptide(L)'
;MIVVLAGGVGAARFLQGVVRVVPQHELTIIANTGDDREFYGLHVSPDIDIVMYTLAGIVDEAHGWGIQGDTTNTMQQLTRWNICTREGACLVPRLLGEHFLT
;
A
#
# COMPACT_ATOMS: atom_id res chain seq x y z
N MET A 1 -5.75 24.04 11.30
CA MET A 1 -5.64 22.98 10.29
C MET A 1 -4.18 22.56 10.15
N ILE A 2 -3.93 21.29 10.18
CA ILE A 2 -2.59 20.71 9.99
C ILE A 2 -2.62 19.88 8.72
N VAL A 3 -1.70 20.16 7.80
CA VAL A 3 -1.56 19.41 6.55
C VAL A 3 -0.28 18.57 6.61
N VAL A 4 -0.37 17.29 6.34
CA VAL A 4 0.77 16.37 6.29
C VAL A 4 0.92 15.84 4.86
N LEU A 5 2.10 16.02 4.29
CA LEU A 5 2.45 15.39 3.02
C LEU A 5 3.02 14.01 3.30
N ALA A 6 2.35 12.98 2.82
CA ALA A 6 2.68 11.59 3.13
C ALA A 6 3.22 10.87 1.88
N GLY A 7 4.46 10.43 1.96
CA GLY A 7 5.15 9.80 0.82
C GLY A 7 5.13 8.28 0.80
N GLY A 8 4.82 7.60 1.91
CA GLY A 8 4.83 6.14 1.94
C GLY A 8 4.96 5.58 3.35
N VAL A 9 5.72 4.50 3.52
CA VAL A 9 5.85 3.75 4.80
C VAL A 9 6.33 4.63 5.95
N GLY A 10 7.36 5.44 5.72
CA GLY A 10 7.88 6.34 6.75
C GLY A 10 6.85 7.37 7.20
N ALA A 11 6.14 7.96 6.26
CA ALA A 11 5.06 8.90 6.54
C ALA A 11 3.89 8.22 7.25
N ALA A 12 3.53 7.01 6.86
CA ALA A 12 2.48 6.24 7.52
C ALA A 12 2.81 6.00 9.00
N ARG A 13 4.05 5.62 9.31
CA ARG A 13 4.52 5.45 10.69
C ARG A 13 4.48 6.75 11.48
N PHE A 14 4.90 7.85 10.87
CA PHE A 14 4.80 9.18 11.46
C PHE A 14 3.35 9.54 11.80
N LEU A 15 2.44 9.26 10.86
CA LEU A 15 1.01 9.53 11.05
C LEU A 15 0.38 8.72 12.17
N GLN A 16 0.87 7.53 12.47
CA GLN A 16 0.41 6.76 13.64
C GLN A 16 0.58 7.54 14.94
N GLY A 17 1.65 8.31 15.05
CA GLY A 17 1.86 9.20 16.19
C GLY A 17 0.99 10.45 16.11
N VAL A 18 0.93 11.08 14.96
CA VAL A 18 0.19 12.33 14.75
C VAL A 18 -1.29 12.19 15.09
N VAL A 19 -1.95 11.11 14.68
CA VAL A 19 -3.38 10.91 14.95
C VAL A 19 -3.73 10.71 16.42
N ARG A 20 -2.72 10.47 17.26
CA ARG A 20 -2.91 10.35 18.70
C ARG A 20 -2.92 11.70 19.42
N VAL A 21 -2.34 12.73 18.80
CA VAL A 21 -2.18 14.05 19.42
C VAL A 21 -2.94 15.16 18.71
N VAL A 22 -3.28 14.95 17.43
CA VAL A 22 -4.01 15.93 16.62
C VAL A 22 -5.45 15.44 16.40
N PRO A 23 -6.46 16.24 16.70
CA PRO A 23 -7.84 15.89 16.41
C PRO A 23 -8.05 15.62 14.91
N GLN A 24 -8.82 14.61 14.59
CA GLN A 24 -9.04 14.17 13.20
C GLN A 24 -9.56 15.30 12.31
N HIS A 25 -10.44 16.15 12.83
CA HIS A 25 -11.03 17.24 12.06
C HIS A 25 -10.05 18.38 11.74
N GLU A 26 -8.90 18.42 12.41
CA GLU A 26 -7.83 19.40 12.14
C GLU A 26 -6.74 18.87 11.22
N LEU A 27 -6.77 17.58 10.90
CA LEU A 27 -5.74 16.90 10.13
C LEU A 27 -6.19 16.65 8.69
N THR A 28 -5.37 17.11 7.76
CA THR A 28 -5.50 16.81 6.33
C THR A 28 -4.24 16.11 5.85
N ILE A 29 -4.39 14.98 5.19
CA ILE A 29 -3.27 14.19 4.69
C ILE A 29 -3.31 14.20 3.17
N ILE A 30 -2.21 14.61 2.55
CA ILE A 30 -2.02 14.56 1.10
C ILE A 30 -0.99 13.48 0.80
N ALA A 31 -1.46 12.35 0.25
CA ALA A 31 -0.60 11.23 -0.06
C ALA A 31 -0.01 11.34 -1.46
N ASN A 32 1.18 10.75 -1.65
CA ASN A 32 1.86 10.71 -2.93
C ASN A 32 1.14 9.79 -3.92
N THR A 33 1.03 10.22 -5.16
CA THR A 33 0.50 9.43 -6.28
C THR A 33 1.57 9.13 -7.34
N GLY A 34 2.81 9.54 -7.11
CA GLY A 34 3.90 9.37 -8.06
C GLY A 34 4.28 7.94 -8.34
N ASP A 35 3.97 7.02 -7.43
CA ASP A 35 4.23 5.59 -7.57
C ASP A 35 3.00 4.80 -8.02
N ASP A 36 1.93 5.48 -8.35
CA ASP A 36 0.73 4.84 -8.88
C ASP A 36 1.04 4.09 -10.18
N ARG A 37 0.52 2.88 -10.29
CA ARG A 37 0.74 2.01 -11.46
C ARG A 37 -0.48 1.17 -11.76
N GLU A 38 -0.51 0.66 -12.99
CA GLU A 38 -1.49 -0.33 -13.40
C GLU A 38 -0.87 -1.72 -13.41
N PHE A 39 -1.51 -2.66 -12.72
CA PHE A 39 -1.10 -4.06 -12.67
C PHE A 39 -2.28 -4.94 -13.04
N TYR A 40 -2.09 -5.84 -13.99
CA TYR A 40 -3.15 -6.74 -14.48
C TYR A 40 -4.45 -6.01 -14.85
N GLY A 41 -4.33 -4.80 -15.42
CA GLY A 41 -5.47 -3.97 -15.77
C GLY A 41 -6.11 -3.20 -14.61
N LEU A 42 -5.54 -3.27 -13.41
CA LEU A 42 -6.04 -2.61 -12.21
C LEU A 42 -5.11 -1.48 -11.77
N HIS A 43 -5.71 -0.33 -11.46
CA HIS A 43 -4.97 0.79 -10.89
C HIS A 43 -4.61 0.52 -9.44
N VAL A 44 -3.35 0.74 -9.09
CA VAL A 44 -2.83 0.58 -7.74
C VAL A 44 -2.13 1.85 -7.29
N SER A 45 -2.46 2.32 -6.11
CA SER A 45 -1.85 3.50 -5.47
C SER A 45 -1.17 3.07 -4.16
N PRO A 46 0.09 2.58 -4.22
CA PRO A 46 0.75 1.97 -3.07
C PRO A 46 0.89 2.90 -1.87
N ASP A 47 1.23 4.16 -2.11
CA ASP A 47 1.45 5.12 -1.03
C ASP A 47 0.14 5.53 -0.35
N ILE A 48 -0.92 5.69 -1.11
CA ILE A 48 -2.26 5.94 -0.56
C ILE A 48 -2.71 4.72 0.26
N ASP A 49 -2.54 3.53 -0.28
CA ASP A 49 -2.95 2.29 0.38
C ASP A 49 -2.25 2.10 1.71
N ILE A 50 -0.93 2.29 1.77
CA ILE A 50 -0.18 2.09 3.02
C ILE A 50 -0.59 3.10 4.10
N VAL A 51 -0.85 4.34 3.74
CA VAL A 51 -1.35 5.35 4.67
C VAL A 51 -2.74 4.96 5.19
N MET A 52 -3.63 4.55 4.31
CA MET A 52 -4.98 4.11 4.68
C MET A 52 -4.95 2.88 5.59
N TYR A 53 -4.18 1.86 5.23
CA TYR A 53 -4.09 0.63 6.02
C TYR A 53 -3.51 0.89 7.40
N THR A 54 -2.50 1.74 7.47
CA THR A 54 -1.87 2.13 8.73
C THR A 54 -2.85 2.86 9.64
N LEU A 55 -3.57 3.83 9.12
CA LEU A 55 -4.56 4.60 9.89
C LEU A 55 -5.79 3.77 10.26
N ALA A 56 -6.16 2.81 9.44
CA ALA A 56 -7.24 1.87 9.74
C ALA A 56 -6.85 0.78 10.75
N GLY A 57 -5.57 0.65 11.09
CA GLY A 57 -5.09 -0.36 12.03
C GLY A 57 -5.03 -1.78 11.45
N ILE A 58 -5.04 -1.92 10.12
CA ILE A 58 -5.01 -3.22 9.44
C ILE A 58 -3.69 -3.51 8.73
N VAL A 59 -2.72 -2.62 8.83
CA VAL A 59 -1.40 -2.82 8.23
C VAL A 59 -0.66 -4.00 8.87
N ASP A 60 0.10 -4.71 8.06
CA ASP A 60 1.06 -5.70 8.56
C ASP A 60 2.27 -4.96 9.15
N GLU A 61 2.30 -4.82 10.48
CA GLU A 61 3.35 -4.07 11.17
C GLU A 61 4.72 -4.73 11.06
N ALA A 62 4.79 -6.04 10.88
CA ALA A 62 6.05 -6.76 10.72
C ALA A 62 6.79 -6.35 9.44
N HIS A 63 6.04 -6.15 8.36
CA HIS A 63 6.59 -5.67 7.09
C HIS A 63 6.58 -4.13 7.00
N GLY A 64 5.69 -3.47 7.72
CA GLY A 64 5.48 -2.02 7.63
C GLY A 64 4.61 -1.59 6.44
N TRP A 65 4.10 -2.53 5.67
CA TRP A 65 3.23 -2.33 4.51
C TRP A 65 2.33 -3.57 4.34
N GLY A 66 1.29 -3.42 3.54
CA GLY A 66 0.34 -4.49 3.31
C GLY A 66 -0.69 -4.67 4.40
N ILE A 67 -1.67 -5.53 4.14
CA ILE A 67 -2.75 -5.86 5.07
C ILE A 67 -2.34 -7.07 5.91
N GLN A 68 -2.55 -6.98 7.21
CA GLN A 68 -2.28 -8.08 8.12
C GLN A 68 -3.11 -9.32 7.75
N GLY A 69 -2.44 -10.46 7.68
CA GLY A 69 -3.10 -11.74 7.36
C GLY A 69 -3.43 -11.94 5.89
N ASP A 70 -2.95 -11.06 5.02
CA ASP A 70 -3.12 -11.23 3.57
C ASP A 70 -2.37 -12.45 3.05
N THR A 71 -2.83 -12.96 1.91
CA THR A 71 -2.27 -14.15 1.26
C THR A 71 -1.86 -13.82 -0.18
N THR A 72 -1.01 -14.68 -0.73
CA THR A 72 -0.55 -14.56 -2.12
C THR A 72 -1.28 -15.54 -3.07
N ASN A 73 -2.45 -16.06 -2.67
CA ASN A 73 -3.17 -17.07 -3.43
C ASN A 73 -3.47 -16.64 -4.86
N THR A 74 -3.98 -15.44 -5.05
CA THR A 74 -4.28 -14.91 -6.39
C THR A 74 -3.03 -14.80 -7.24
N MET A 75 -1.94 -14.28 -6.68
CA MET A 75 -0.67 -14.13 -7.39
C MET A 75 -0.06 -15.48 -7.76
N GLN A 76 -0.17 -16.47 -6.89
CA GLN A 76 0.27 -17.83 -7.17
C GLN A 76 -0.49 -18.43 -8.36
N GLN A 77 -1.79 -18.22 -8.42
CA GLN A 77 -2.59 -18.68 -9.56
C GLN A 77 -2.23 -17.95 -10.85
N LEU A 78 -2.11 -16.63 -10.80
CA LEU A 78 -1.71 -15.84 -11.98
C LEU A 78 -0.34 -16.28 -12.52
N THR A 79 0.62 -16.53 -11.63
CA THR A 79 1.94 -17.03 -12.00
C THR A 79 1.86 -18.42 -12.63
N ARG A 80 1.06 -19.31 -12.05
CA ARG A 80 0.86 -20.68 -12.56
C ARG A 80 0.31 -20.67 -13.98
N TRP A 81 -0.52 -19.70 -14.33
CA TRP A 81 -1.10 -19.55 -15.66
C TRP A 81 -0.25 -18.68 -16.60
N ASN A 82 0.96 -18.30 -16.20
CA ASN A 82 1.85 -17.43 -16.96
C ASN A 82 1.20 -16.10 -17.36
N ILE A 83 0.32 -15.58 -16.53
CA ILE A 83 -0.30 -14.29 -16.74
C ILE A 83 0.68 -13.22 -16.26
N CYS A 84 1.08 -12.37 -17.18
CA CYS A 84 2.06 -11.32 -16.94
C CYS A 84 1.41 -9.94 -16.98
N THR A 85 2.00 -8.98 -16.29
CA THR A 85 1.64 -7.58 -16.48
C THR A 85 2.09 -7.09 -17.84
N ARG A 86 1.47 -6.03 -18.36
CA ARG A 86 1.90 -5.39 -19.61
C ARG A 86 3.37 -4.96 -19.60
N GLU A 87 3.91 -4.74 -18.42
CA GLU A 87 5.30 -4.32 -18.23
C GLU A 87 6.29 -5.50 -18.18
N GLY A 88 5.82 -6.70 -18.50
CA GLY A 88 6.67 -7.89 -18.56
C GLY A 88 7.07 -8.45 -17.18
N ALA A 89 6.44 -7.99 -16.12
CA ALA A 89 6.72 -8.42 -14.76
C ALA A 89 6.06 -9.76 -14.44
N CYS A 90 6.28 -10.78 -15.26
CA CYS A 90 5.89 -12.14 -14.94
C CYS A 90 6.68 -12.73 -13.80
N LEU A 91 7.73 -12.08 -13.45
CA LEU A 91 8.85 -12.73 -12.79
C LEU A 91 9.00 -12.42 -11.34
N VAL A 92 8.12 -11.62 -10.81
CA VAL A 92 8.33 -11.22 -9.44
C VAL A 92 7.04 -11.44 -8.65
N PRO A 93 6.57 -12.71 -8.60
CA PRO A 93 5.44 -13.03 -7.74
C PRO A 93 5.70 -12.55 -6.33
N ARG A 94 6.95 -12.57 -5.93
CA ARG A 94 7.40 -12.16 -4.62
C ARG A 94 7.25 -10.66 -4.40
N LEU A 95 7.70 -9.84 -5.34
CA LEU A 95 7.55 -8.40 -5.25
C LEU A 95 6.11 -7.94 -5.49
N LEU A 96 5.46 -8.57 -6.45
CA LEU A 96 4.08 -8.25 -6.78
C LEU A 96 3.11 -8.73 -5.70
N GLY A 97 3.32 -9.93 -5.17
CA GLY A 97 2.50 -10.43 -4.07
C GLY A 97 2.57 -9.54 -2.84
N GLU A 98 3.76 -9.06 -2.54
CA GLU A 98 3.99 -8.20 -1.40
C GLU A 98 3.37 -6.80 -1.54
N HIS A 99 3.23 -6.31 -2.77
CA HIS A 99 2.68 -4.98 -3.03
C HIS A 99 1.24 -4.98 -3.55
N PHE A 100 0.78 -6.10 -4.04
CA PHE A 100 -0.40 -6.16 -4.86
C PHE A 100 -1.64 -6.67 -4.17
N LEU A 101 -1.45 -7.59 -3.27
CA LEU A 101 -2.56 -8.18 -2.51
C LEU A 101 -2.73 -7.51 -1.16
N THR A 102 -2.07 -6.44 -1.04
CA THR A 102 -2.20 -5.58 0.11
C THR A 102 -2.99 -4.36 -0.30
#